data_770a04e27e6c7de1a9d1e4dad61b5700
#
_entry.id   770a04e27e6c7de1a9d1e4dad61b5700
#
_cell.length_a   1.000
_cell.length_b   1.000
_cell.length_c   1.000
_cell.angle_alpha   90.00
_cell.angle_beta   90.00
_cell.angle_gamma   90.00
#
_symmetry.space_group_name_H-M   'P 1'
#
loop_
_entity.id
_entity.type
_entity.pdbx_description
1 polymer ?
#
loop_
_entity_poly.entity_id
_entity_poly.type
_entity_poly.pdbx_seq_one_letter_code
_entity_poly.pdbx_strand_id
1 'polypeptide(L)'
;MTSTIPTPSDNFYLHVNSKWLNDPANKIPDEYPKWGGFIKLHDNTLKEQIKLVQNLSNKKDKTDEEMKISAIWEASVTRFDSWLNNTANYNPIIQELNILESYIPSNASQEDFITNLAKYYHYTQINGIANVFDFDKGSDLTNSNNVVLDFSVSGLSLPSREYYTEENFKEKRELYNQHLQNITNLIKTDLGDNFVQNVIEFENELSKYTMKREQ
;
A
#
# COMPACT_ATOMS: atom_id res chain seq x y z
N MET A 1 -9.39 -0.05 -37.73
CA MET A 1 -9.51 -1.45 -38.12
C MET A 1 -10.62 -2.06 -37.29
N THR A 2 -11.75 -2.41 -37.87
CA THR A 2 -12.84 -3.13 -37.19
C THR A 2 -12.38 -4.56 -37.01
N SER A 3 -11.87 -4.89 -35.84
CA SER A 3 -11.55 -6.27 -35.50
C SER A 3 -12.85 -7.06 -35.49
N THR A 4 -12.98 -8.03 -36.38
CA THR A 4 -14.12 -8.95 -36.42
C THR A 4 -14.16 -9.71 -35.11
N ILE A 5 -15.33 -9.71 -34.44
CA ILE A 5 -15.54 -10.49 -33.22
C ILE A 5 -15.36 -11.98 -33.59
N PRO A 6 -14.47 -12.73 -32.92
CA PRO A 6 -14.25 -14.14 -33.20
C PRO A 6 -15.52 -14.97 -32.97
N THR A 7 -15.64 -16.13 -33.63
CA THR A 7 -16.74 -17.05 -33.33
C THR A 7 -16.60 -17.68 -31.97
N PRO A 8 -17.68 -18.22 -31.35
CA PRO A 8 -17.58 -18.88 -30.03
C PRO A 8 -16.61 -20.05 -30.01
N SER A 9 -16.46 -20.76 -31.17
CA SER A 9 -15.52 -21.88 -31.30
C SER A 9 -14.07 -21.45 -31.43
N ASP A 10 -13.81 -20.24 -31.94
CA ASP A 10 -12.45 -19.73 -32.09
C ASP A 10 -11.91 -19.17 -30.78
N ASN A 11 -12.72 -18.35 -30.12
CA ASN A 11 -12.38 -17.76 -28.82
C ASN A 11 -13.64 -17.28 -28.10
N PHE A 12 -14.18 -18.13 -27.23
CA PHE A 12 -15.41 -17.85 -26.49
C PHE A 12 -15.31 -16.60 -25.61
N TYR A 13 -14.16 -16.39 -24.95
CA TYR A 13 -13.94 -15.21 -24.11
C TYR A 13 -14.05 -13.91 -24.93
N LEU A 14 -13.32 -13.82 -26.03
CA LEU A 14 -13.37 -12.65 -26.89
C LEU A 14 -14.73 -12.53 -27.58
N HIS A 15 -15.39 -13.63 -27.97
CA HIS A 15 -16.73 -13.58 -28.51
C HIS A 15 -17.70 -12.86 -27.57
N VAL A 16 -17.71 -13.23 -26.31
CA VAL A 16 -18.61 -12.66 -25.30
C VAL A 16 -18.20 -11.26 -24.88
N ASN A 17 -16.91 -11.01 -24.70
CA ASN A 17 -16.42 -9.79 -24.06
C ASN A 17 -15.93 -8.70 -25.02
N SER A 18 -15.79 -8.96 -26.32
CA SER A 18 -15.23 -7.99 -27.29
C SER A 18 -15.96 -6.64 -27.28
N LYS A 19 -17.28 -6.63 -27.13
CA LYS A 19 -18.06 -5.39 -27.07
C LYS A 19 -17.63 -4.54 -25.87
N TRP A 20 -17.46 -5.16 -24.71
CA TRP A 20 -17.03 -4.48 -23.49
C TRP A 20 -15.57 -4.05 -23.55
N LEU A 21 -14.67 -4.91 -24.05
CA LEU A 21 -13.24 -4.66 -24.17
C LEU A 21 -12.92 -3.54 -25.17
N ASN A 22 -13.70 -3.41 -26.22
CA ASN A 22 -13.51 -2.40 -27.27
C ASN A 22 -14.24 -1.07 -26.98
N ASP A 23 -15.02 -0.99 -25.90
CA ASP A 23 -15.69 0.22 -25.51
C ASP A 23 -14.69 1.19 -24.87
N PRO A 24 -14.49 2.40 -25.44
CA PRO A 24 -13.60 3.41 -24.86
C PRO A 24 -13.92 3.77 -23.39
N ALA A 25 -15.19 3.64 -22.99
CA ALA A 25 -15.64 3.88 -21.62
C ALA A 25 -15.11 2.82 -20.61
N ASN A 26 -14.54 1.73 -21.10
CA ASN A 26 -13.96 0.67 -20.30
C ASN A 26 -12.42 0.61 -20.41
N LYS A 27 -11.79 1.64 -21.00
CA LYS A 27 -10.33 1.78 -20.96
C LYS A 27 -9.86 1.78 -19.51
N ILE A 28 -8.75 1.08 -19.24
CA ILE A 28 -8.13 1.06 -17.92
C ILE A 28 -7.68 2.48 -17.58
N PRO A 29 -8.18 3.10 -16.49
CA PRO A 29 -7.67 4.38 -16.02
C PRO A 29 -6.21 4.26 -15.56
N ASP A 30 -5.44 5.35 -15.66
CA ASP A 30 -3.99 5.33 -15.40
C ASP A 30 -3.62 4.92 -13.95
N GLU A 31 -4.53 5.16 -13.00
CA GLU A 31 -4.40 4.81 -11.60
C GLU A 31 -4.66 3.33 -11.27
N TYR A 32 -5.14 2.53 -12.23
CA TYR A 32 -5.49 1.13 -12.00
C TYR A 32 -4.59 0.17 -12.81
N PRO A 33 -4.05 -0.90 -12.20
CA PRO A 33 -3.26 -1.90 -12.91
C PRO A 33 -4.11 -2.89 -13.74
N LYS A 34 -5.41 -2.94 -13.48
CA LYS A 34 -6.39 -3.79 -14.16
C LYS A 34 -7.78 -3.16 -14.07
N TRP A 35 -8.68 -3.58 -14.98
CA TRP A 35 -10.04 -3.05 -15.03
C TRP A 35 -11.06 -4.17 -15.27
N GLY A 36 -12.24 -4.03 -14.68
CA GLY A 36 -13.33 -4.99 -14.79
C GLY A 36 -14.58 -4.50 -14.07
N GLY A 37 -15.66 -5.23 -14.18
CA GLY A 37 -16.97 -4.82 -13.65
C GLY A 37 -16.95 -4.45 -12.16
N PHE A 38 -16.29 -5.25 -11.33
CA PHE A 38 -16.20 -4.99 -9.89
C PHE A 38 -15.32 -3.78 -9.57
N ILE A 39 -14.19 -3.62 -10.28
CA ILE A 39 -13.29 -2.48 -10.05
C ILE A 39 -13.99 -1.18 -10.49
N LYS A 40 -14.68 -1.20 -11.63
CA LYS A 40 -15.48 -0.06 -12.10
C LYS A 40 -16.60 0.30 -11.12
N LEU A 41 -17.28 -0.69 -10.55
CA LEU A 41 -18.30 -0.46 -9.53
C LEU A 41 -17.69 0.16 -8.27
N HIS A 42 -16.57 -0.37 -7.81
CA HIS A 42 -15.82 0.18 -6.66
C HIS A 42 -15.40 1.63 -6.90
N ASP A 43 -14.80 1.94 -8.06
CA ASP A 43 -14.40 3.30 -8.43
C ASP A 43 -15.59 4.27 -8.45
N ASN A 44 -16.72 3.86 -9.04
CA ASN A 44 -17.94 4.66 -9.03
C ASN A 44 -18.45 4.91 -7.60
N THR A 45 -18.43 3.88 -6.75
CA THR A 45 -18.84 4.00 -5.33
C THR A 45 -17.93 4.97 -4.58
N LEU A 46 -16.62 4.93 -4.77
CA LEU A 46 -15.69 5.89 -4.18
C LEU A 46 -15.99 7.32 -4.63
N LYS A 47 -16.25 7.53 -5.92
CA LYS A 47 -16.62 8.85 -6.47
C LYS A 47 -17.94 9.38 -5.88
N GLU A 48 -18.91 8.52 -5.66
CA GLU A 48 -20.16 8.88 -5.00
C GLU A 48 -19.96 9.21 -3.51
N GLN A 49 -19.14 8.43 -2.80
CA GLN A 49 -18.78 8.69 -1.40
C GLN A 49 -18.06 10.04 -1.26
N ILE A 50 -17.10 10.35 -2.13
CA ILE A 50 -16.42 11.65 -2.13
C ILE A 50 -17.43 12.80 -2.29
N LYS A 51 -18.35 12.71 -3.26
CA LYS A 51 -19.39 13.73 -3.46
C LYS A 51 -20.30 13.88 -2.23
N LEU A 52 -20.65 12.76 -1.62
CA LEU A 52 -21.49 12.75 -0.42
C LEU A 52 -20.78 13.47 0.74
N VAL A 53 -19.51 13.16 1.00
CA VAL A 53 -18.73 13.79 2.06
C VAL A 53 -18.48 15.27 1.77
N GLN A 54 -18.21 15.65 0.52
CA GLN A 54 -18.09 17.07 0.11
C GLN A 54 -19.39 17.85 0.35
N ASN A 55 -20.54 17.28 -0.02
CA ASN A 55 -21.85 17.90 0.22
C ASN A 55 -22.12 18.06 1.72
N LEU A 56 -21.77 17.04 2.49
CA LEU A 56 -21.91 17.04 3.94
C LEU A 56 -20.98 18.08 4.59
N SER A 57 -19.75 18.21 4.12
CA SER A 57 -18.81 19.22 4.62
C SER A 57 -19.31 20.65 4.35
N ASN A 58 -20.05 20.88 3.27
CA ASN A 58 -20.64 22.17 2.92
C ASN A 58 -22.00 22.46 3.58
N LYS A 59 -22.59 21.49 4.28
CA LYS A 59 -23.89 21.63 4.95
C LYS A 59 -23.77 22.60 6.12
N LYS A 60 -24.76 23.51 6.30
CA LYS A 60 -24.75 24.51 7.39
C LYS A 60 -25.12 23.92 8.74
N ASP A 61 -26.21 23.15 8.79
CA ASP A 61 -26.74 22.55 10.01
C ASP A 61 -26.36 21.05 10.06
N LYS A 62 -25.22 20.76 10.67
CA LYS A 62 -24.68 19.42 10.81
C LYS A 62 -25.07 18.79 12.15
N THR A 63 -25.32 17.47 12.16
CA THR A 63 -25.36 16.70 13.40
C THR A 63 -23.94 16.52 13.96
N ASP A 64 -23.81 16.02 15.19
CA ASP A 64 -22.51 15.72 15.81
C ASP A 64 -21.67 14.72 14.98
N GLU A 65 -22.30 13.70 14.41
CA GLU A 65 -21.66 12.72 13.54
C GLU A 65 -21.20 13.36 12.22
N GLU A 66 -22.06 14.18 11.61
CA GLU A 66 -21.73 14.91 10.40
C GLU A 66 -20.57 15.90 10.62
N MET A 67 -20.49 16.54 11.80
CA MET A 67 -19.37 17.40 12.17
C MET A 67 -18.06 16.61 12.28
N LYS A 68 -18.07 15.41 12.88
CA LYS A 68 -16.89 14.55 12.97
C LYS A 68 -16.38 14.12 11.60
N ILE A 69 -17.29 13.69 10.72
CA ILE A 69 -16.94 13.28 9.34
C ILE A 69 -16.37 14.48 8.58
N SER A 70 -17.01 15.66 8.68
CA SER A 70 -16.52 16.88 8.04
C SER A 70 -15.14 17.28 8.54
N ALA A 71 -14.89 17.20 9.84
CA ALA A 71 -13.58 17.52 10.43
C ALA A 71 -12.45 16.61 9.90
N ILE A 72 -12.72 15.31 9.77
CA ILE A 72 -11.75 14.36 9.18
C ILE A 72 -11.49 14.69 7.71
N TRP A 73 -12.54 14.97 6.96
CA TRP A 73 -12.42 15.35 5.55
C TRP A 73 -11.60 16.62 5.36
N GLU A 74 -11.95 17.68 6.07
CA GLU A 74 -11.27 18.99 6.00
C GLU A 74 -9.81 18.88 6.42
N ALA A 75 -9.51 18.15 7.50
CA ALA A 75 -8.15 17.90 7.93
C ALA A 75 -7.33 17.15 6.86
N SER A 76 -7.93 16.14 6.22
CA SER A 76 -7.28 15.36 5.16
C SER A 76 -6.99 16.20 3.92
N VAL A 77 -7.96 17.00 3.46
CA VAL A 77 -7.80 17.91 2.31
C VAL A 77 -6.74 18.97 2.61
N THR A 78 -6.80 19.61 3.78
CA THR A 78 -5.81 20.61 4.20
C THR A 78 -4.40 20.02 4.24
N ARG A 79 -4.26 18.78 4.73
CA ARG A 79 -2.96 18.10 4.77
C ARG A 79 -2.45 17.80 3.37
N PHE A 80 -3.31 17.30 2.49
CA PHE A 80 -2.97 17.04 1.10
C PHE A 80 -2.54 18.31 0.35
N ASP A 81 -3.30 19.40 0.51
CA ASP A 81 -2.97 20.71 -0.08
C ASP A 81 -1.63 21.24 0.43
N SER A 82 -1.31 21.02 1.72
CA SER A 82 -0.02 21.42 2.28
C SER A 82 1.15 20.68 1.63
N TRP A 83 0.97 19.41 1.25
CA TRP A 83 1.97 18.64 0.51
C TRP A 83 2.13 19.14 -0.93
N LEU A 84 1.03 19.37 -1.63
CA LEU A 84 1.05 19.90 -3.00
C LEU A 84 1.74 21.26 -3.07
N ASN A 85 1.57 22.10 -2.07
CA ASN A 85 2.15 23.44 -1.99
C ASN A 85 3.53 23.50 -1.30
N ASN A 86 4.13 22.34 -0.98
CA ASN A 86 5.42 22.24 -0.27
C ASN A 86 5.44 22.99 1.09
N THR A 87 4.31 23.11 1.76
CA THR A 87 4.15 23.73 3.09
C THR A 87 3.92 22.71 4.18
N ALA A 88 3.99 21.41 3.85
CA ALA A 88 3.76 20.33 4.80
C ALA A 88 4.80 20.34 5.93
N ASN A 89 4.31 20.11 7.16
CA ASN A 89 5.17 19.87 8.30
C ASN A 89 5.48 18.37 8.40
N TYR A 90 6.74 17.99 8.20
CA TYR A 90 7.23 16.61 8.29
C TYR A 90 7.68 16.20 9.70
N ASN A 91 7.66 17.11 10.68
CA ASN A 91 8.08 16.81 12.05
C ASN A 91 7.40 15.57 12.67
N PRO A 92 6.10 15.30 12.48
CA PRO A 92 5.48 14.09 13.02
C PRO A 92 6.10 12.79 12.44
N ILE A 93 6.48 12.79 11.17
CA ILE A 93 7.16 11.65 10.54
C ILE A 93 8.56 11.47 11.12
N ILE A 94 9.30 12.57 11.27
CA ILE A 94 10.66 12.54 11.85
C ILE A 94 10.61 12.08 13.32
N GLN A 95 9.63 12.52 14.08
CA GLN A 95 9.44 12.07 15.46
C GLN A 95 9.17 10.57 15.53
N GLU A 96 8.33 10.05 14.64
CA GLU A 96 8.03 8.62 14.55
C GLU A 96 9.27 7.81 14.17
N LEU A 97 10.04 8.26 13.19
CA LEU A 97 11.31 7.62 12.81
C LEU A 97 12.29 7.56 13.99
N ASN A 98 12.43 8.64 14.76
CA ASN A 98 13.29 8.68 15.95
C ASN A 98 12.80 7.68 17.04
N ILE A 99 11.49 7.53 17.21
CA ILE A 99 10.93 6.52 18.12
C ILE A 99 11.30 5.12 17.65
N LEU A 100 11.10 4.82 16.37
CA LEU A 100 11.42 3.51 15.78
C LEU A 100 12.92 3.20 15.92
N GLU A 101 13.79 4.16 15.60
CA GLU A 101 15.24 4.02 15.72
C GLU A 101 15.69 3.76 17.18
N SER A 102 15.01 4.33 18.16
CA SER A 102 15.33 4.15 19.57
C SER A 102 15.18 2.71 20.07
N TYR A 103 14.37 1.89 19.39
CA TYR A 103 14.20 0.48 19.74
C TYR A 103 15.37 -0.40 19.28
N ILE A 104 16.10 -0.02 18.24
CA ILE A 104 17.16 -0.85 17.64
C ILE A 104 18.47 -0.06 17.57
N PRO A 105 19.09 0.24 18.72
CA PRO A 105 20.36 0.97 18.74
C PRO A 105 21.48 0.12 18.12
N SER A 106 22.33 0.76 17.31
CA SER A 106 23.40 0.12 16.54
C SER A 106 24.45 -0.61 17.39
N ASN A 107 24.52 -0.33 18.67
CA ASN A 107 25.50 -0.89 19.62
C ASN A 107 24.88 -1.89 20.64
N ALA A 108 23.66 -2.37 20.41
CA ALA A 108 23.00 -3.34 21.28
C ALA A 108 23.73 -4.68 21.28
N SER A 109 23.79 -5.34 22.45
CA SER A 109 24.18 -6.75 22.52
C SER A 109 23.16 -7.63 21.77
N GLN A 110 23.52 -8.86 21.43
CA GLN A 110 22.59 -9.77 20.76
C GLN A 110 21.33 -10.06 21.60
N GLU A 111 21.44 -10.18 22.91
CA GLU A 111 20.31 -10.39 23.81
C GLU A 111 19.42 -9.15 23.89
N ASP A 112 20.02 -7.98 24.03
CA ASP A 112 19.30 -6.70 24.01
C ASP A 112 18.63 -6.46 22.65
N PHE A 113 19.30 -6.82 21.56
CA PHE A 113 18.75 -6.71 20.21
C PHE A 113 17.45 -7.50 20.05
N ILE A 114 17.42 -8.78 20.49
CA ILE A 114 16.20 -9.61 20.40
C ILE A 114 15.07 -9.01 21.26
N THR A 115 15.40 -8.58 22.47
CA THR A 115 14.43 -7.96 23.38
C THR A 115 13.87 -6.66 22.79
N ASN A 116 14.72 -5.84 22.23
CA ASN A 116 14.34 -4.56 21.63
C ASN A 116 13.57 -4.77 20.33
N LEU A 117 13.93 -5.77 19.52
CA LEU A 117 13.19 -6.16 18.33
C LEU A 117 11.75 -6.58 18.66
N ALA A 118 11.55 -7.34 19.73
CA ALA A 118 10.21 -7.69 20.20
C ALA A 118 9.38 -6.46 20.60
N LYS A 119 10.01 -5.49 21.28
CA LYS A 119 9.36 -4.20 21.63
C LYS A 119 9.04 -3.38 20.38
N TYR A 120 9.96 -3.34 19.41
CA TYR A 120 9.76 -2.70 18.11
C TYR A 120 8.55 -3.29 17.38
N TYR A 121 8.46 -4.61 17.29
CA TYR A 121 7.31 -5.28 16.66
C TYR A 121 6.00 -5.02 17.39
N HIS A 122 6.01 -5.04 18.72
CA HIS A 122 4.83 -4.68 19.49
C HIS A 122 4.38 -3.24 19.19
N TYR A 123 5.30 -2.29 19.20
CA TYR A 123 5.00 -0.89 18.92
C TYR A 123 4.45 -0.70 17.50
N THR A 124 5.11 -1.25 16.49
CA THR A 124 4.67 -1.12 15.09
C THR A 124 3.31 -1.76 14.85
N GLN A 125 3.05 -2.92 15.45
CA GLN A 125 1.78 -3.62 15.32
C GLN A 125 0.61 -2.83 15.90
N ILE A 126 0.73 -2.30 17.10
CA ILE A 126 -0.37 -1.53 17.74
C ILE A 126 -0.60 -0.16 17.09
N ASN A 127 0.41 0.39 16.41
CA ASN A 127 0.31 1.68 15.70
C ASN A 127 -0.01 1.51 14.21
N GLY A 128 -0.23 0.29 13.71
CA GLY A 128 -0.55 0.03 12.30
C GLY A 128 0.59 0.36 11.34
N ILE A 129 1.84 0.31 11.82
CA ILE A 129 3.03 0.54 11.00
C ILE A 129 3.44 -0.79 10.36
N ALA A 130 3.62 -0.78 9.05
CA ALA A 130 4.04 -1.96 8.28
C ALA A 130 5.35 -2.57 8.83
N ASN A 131 5.42 -3.89 8.85
CA ASN A 131 6.48 -4.66 9.45
C ASN A 131 6.83 -5.86 8.58
N VAL A 132 7.89 -6.62 8.93
CA VAL A 132 8.25 -7.87 8.23
C VAL A 132 7.30 -9.03 8.54
N PHE A 133 6.52 -8.90 9.59
CA PHE A 133 5.45 -9.85 9.96
C PHE A 133 4.14 -9.10 10.13
N ASP A 134 3.06 -9.76 9.74
CA ASP A 134 1.71 -9.29 9.95
C ASP A 134 0.91 -10.33 10.76
N PHE A 135 0.06 -9.84 11.64
CA PHE A 135 -0.78 -10.64 12.50
C PHE A 135 -2.24 -10.26 12.28
N ASP A 136 -3.05 -11.22 11.90
CA ASP A 136 -4.48 -11.01 11.77
C ASP A 136 -5.24 -12.16 12.43
N LYS A 137 -6.54 -11.96 12.62
CA LYS A 137 -7.45 -13.02 13.06
C LYS A 137 -8.04 -13.69 11.83
N GLY A 138 -7.94 -15.00 11.80
CA GLY A 138 -8.51 -15.83 10.74
C GLY A 138 -9.40 -16.92 11.29
N SER A 139 -10.17 -17.58 10.41
CA SER A 139 -10.84 -18.83 10.75
C SER A 139 -9.88 -19.98 10.54
N ASP A 140 -9.87 -20.92 11.48
CA ASP A 140 -9.13 -22.18 11.32
C ASP A 140 -9.60 -22.90 10.04
N LEU A 141 -8.66 -23.22 9.16
CA LEU A 141 -8.93 -23.88 7.88
C LEU A 141 -9.53 -25.28 8.05
N THR A 142 -9.30 -25.92 9.20
CA THR A 142 -9.80 -27.27 9.51
C THR A 142 -11.11 -27.24 10.29
N ASN A 143 -11.36 -26.15 11.02
CA ASN A 143 -12.61 -25.97 11.80
C ASN A 143 -12.99 -24.48 11.86
N SER A 144 -13.82 -24.05 10.94
CA SER A 144 -14.26 -22.64 10.81
C SER A 144 -14.99 -22.04 12.03
N ASN A 145 -15.36 -22.87 13.03
CA ASN A 145 -15.90 -22.37 14.29
C ASN A 145 -14.83 -21.81 15.24
N ASN A 146 -13.56 -22.10 14.97
CA ASN A 146 -12.44 -21.59 15.74
C ASN A 146 -11.87 -20.33 15.09
N VAL A 147 -11.55 -19.33 15.89
CA VAL A 147 -10.77 -18.17 15.50
C VAL A 147 -9.32 -18.43 15.92
N VAL A 148 -8.40 -18.27 14.97
CA VAL A 148 -6.96 -18.44 15.16
C VAL A 148 -6.24 -17.14 14.88
N LEU A 149 -5.03 -17.00 15.43
CA LEU A 149 -4.09 -15.97 15.04
C LEU A 149 -3.43 -16.42 13.71
N ASP A 150 -3.65 -15.64 12.66
CA ASP A 150 -2.98 -15.82 11.38
C ASP A 150 -1.68 -15.00 11.39
N PHE A 151 -0.59 -15.66 11.03
CA PHE A 151 0.74 -15.06 11.01
C PHE A 151 1.30 -15.17 9.60
N SER A 152 1.55 -14.02 8.98
CA SER A 152 2.07 -13.95 7.63
C SER A 152 3.36 -13.14 7.54
N VAL A 153 4.19 -13.47 6.54
CA VAL A 153 5.36 -12.67 6.19
C VAL A 153 4.91 -11.48 5.39
N SER A 154 5.39 -10.31 5.76
CA SER A 154 5.12 -9.01 5.15
C SER A 154 6.46 -8.30 4.87
N GLY A 155 6.44 -6.99 4.63
CA GLY A 155 7.65 -6.15 4.57
C GLY A 155 8.31 -6.03 3.20
N LEU A 156 7.77 -6.66 2.15
CA LEU A 156 8.17 -6.38 0.79
C LEU A 156 7.33 -5.23 0.23
N SER A 157 7.97 -4.19 -0.27
CA SER A 157 7.29 -3.04 -0.89
C SER A 157 6.83 -3.32 -2.32
N LEU A 158 7.56 -4.15 -3.05
CA LEU A 158 7.12 -4.65 -4.35
C LEU A 158 6.17 -5.84 -4.19
N PRO A 159 5.28 -6.10 -5.16
CA PRO A 159 4.12 -7.00 -4.99
C PRO A 159 4.43 -8.46 -4.64
N SER A 160 5.61 -8.98 -4.98
CA SER A 160 6.02 -10.35 -4.67
C SER A 160 7.52 -10.53 -4.79
N ARG A 161 8.05 -11.68 -4.29
CA ARG A 161 9.48 -11.98 -4.36
C ARG A 161 10.05 -12.00 -5.77
N GLU A 162 9.25 -12.36 -6.79
CA GLU A 162 9.66 -12.43 -8.19
C GLU A 162 10.15 -11.07 -8.70
N TYR A 163 9.56 -9.97 -8.19
CA TYR A 163 10.00 -8.60 -8.52
C TYR A 163 11.44 -8.32 -8.10
N TYR A 164 11.94 -9.00 -7.08
CA TYR A 164 13.31 -8.86 -6.58
C TYR A 164 14.29 -9.80 -7.27
N THR A 165 13.85 -10.97 -7.72
CA THR A 165 14.71 -12.06 -8.14
C THR A 165 14.77 -12.29 -9.64
N GLU A 166 13.74 -11.90 -10.43
CA GLU A 166 13.65 -12.18 -11.84
C GLU A 166 14.09 -11.00 -12.72
N GLU A 167 14.77 -11.31 -13.84
CA GLU A 167 15.34 -10.29 -14.73
C GLU A 167 14.28 -9.45 -15.45
N ASN A 168 13.12 -10.04 -15.78
CA ASN A 168 12.00 -9.36 -16.41
C ASN A 168 11.42 -8.21 -15.58
N PHE A 169 11.73 -8.14 -14.27
CA PHE A 169 11.32 -7.05 -13.37
C PHE A 169 12.44 -6.03 -13.09
N LYS A 170 13.56 -6.08 -13.80
CA LYS A 170 14.68 -5.14 -13.60
C LYS A 170 14.25 -3.67 -13.70
N GLU A 171 13.50 -3.32 -14.74
CA GLU A 171 12.98 -1.95 -14.93
C GLU A 171 12.10 -1.50 -13.74
N LYS A 172 11.31 -2.41 -13.17
CA LYS A 172 10.47 -2.10 -11.99
C LYS A 172 11.32 -1.84 -10.75
N ARG A 173 12.41 -2.58 -10.56
CA ARG A 173 13.37 -2.30 -9.47
C ARG A 173 14.06 -0.95 -9.63
N GLU A 174 14.41 -0.57 -10.86
CA GLU A 174 15.01 0.75 -11.15
C GLU A 174 14.02 1.89 -10.83
N LEU A 175 12.76 1.75 -11.23
CA LEU A 175 11.70 2.70 -10.88
C LEU A 175 11.44 2.76 -9.36
N TYR A 176 11.48 1.63 -8.68
CA TYR A 176 11.34 1.56 -7.23
C TYR A 176 12.49 2.29 -6.53
N ASN A 177 13.73 2.08 -6.97
CA ASN A 177 14.89 2.81 -6.45
C ASN A 177 14.72 4.34 -6.61
N GLN A 178 14.32 4.81 -7.79
CA GLN A 178 14.04 6.22 -8.02
C GLN A 178 12.92 6.75 -7.11
N HIS A 179 11.89 5.96 -6.88
CA HIS A 179 10.79 6.30 -5.99
C HIS A 179 11.27 6.48 -4.54
N LEU A 180 12.08 5.56 -4.02
CA LEU A 180 12.67 5.67 -2.69
C LEU A 180 13.55 6.92 -2.56
N GLN A 181 14.39 7.22 -3.55
CA GLN A 181 15.20 8.44 -3.57
C GLN A 181 14.34 9.70 -3.54
N ASN A 182 13.25 9.73 -4.29
CA ASN A 182 12.33 10.86 -4.29
C ASN A 182 11.65 11.06 -2.92
N ILE A 183 11.21 9.98 -2.27
CA ILE A 183 10.60 10.05 -0.94
C ILE A 183 11.62 10.56 0.08
N THR A 184 12.85 10.03 0.11
CA THR A 184 13.89 10.47 1.04
C THR A 184 14.23 11.95 0.86
N ASN A 185 14.28 12.43 -0.38
CA ASN A 185 14.49 13.85 -0.68
C ASN A 185 13.33 14.75 -0.19
N LEU A 186 12.09 14.24 -0.21
CA LEU A 186 10.91 14.98 0.28
C LEU A 186 10.92 15.15 1.80
N ILE A 187 11.35 14.15 2.53
CA ILE A 187 11.36 14.15 4.02
C ILE A 187 12.38 15.18 4.56
N LYS A 188 13.40 15.55 3.79
CA LYS A 188 14.42 16.55 4.14
C LYS A 188 15.11 16.27 5.49
N THR A 189 15.28 15.01 5.85
CA THR A 189 16.05 14.58 7.02
C THR A 189 17.27 13.80 6.56
N ASP A 190 18.31 13.83 7.35
CA ASP A 190 19.48 13.00 7.09
C ASP A 190 19.21 11.58 7.52
N LEU A 191 18.94 10.73 6.54
CA LEU A 191 18.75 9.27 6.71
C LEU A 191 20.06 8.49 6.45
N GLY A 192 21.16 9.21 6.19
CA GLY A 192 22.44 8.62 5.82
C GLY A 192 22.56 8.31 4.31
N ASP A 193 23.79 8.43 3.81
CA ASP A 193 24.11 8.34 2.35
C ASP A 193 23.65 7.01 1.71
N ASN A 194 23.61 5.93 2.48
CA ASN A 194 23.29 4.60 1.98
C ASN A 194 21.87 4.14 2.32
N PHE A 195 21.00 5.00 2.81
CA PHE A 195 19.67 4.60 3.30
C PHE A 195 18.87 3.81 2.25
N VAL A 196 18.73 4.35 1.05
CA VAL A 196 17.97 3.70 -0.04
C VAL A 196 18.60 2.36 -0.42
N GLN A 197 19.92 2.29 -0.51
CA GLN A 197 20.63 1.06 -0.82
C GLN A 197 20.41 0.00 0.27
N ASN A 198 20.47 0.39 1.53
CA ASN A 198 20.23 -0.50 2.66
C ASN A 198 18.79 -1.06 2.67
N VAL A 199 17.79 -0.23 2.34
CA VAL A 199 16.39 -0.69 2.20
C VAL A 199 16.28 -1.75 1.09
N ILE A 200 16.86 -1.48 -0.08
CA ILE A 200 16.82 -2.41 -1.21
C ILE A 200 17.53 -3.73 -0.88
N GLU A 201 18.69 -3.67 -0.24
CA GLU A 201 19.43 -4.86 0.18
C GLU A 201 18.66 -5.67 1.22
N PHE A 202 18.05 -5.01 2.19
CA PHE A 202 17.20 -5.65 3.19
C PHE A 202 16.01 -6.38 2.55
N GLU A 203 15.26 -5.71 1.67
CA GLU A 203 14.12 -6.31 1.00
C GLU A 203 14.53 -7.44 0.03
N ASN A 204 15.66 -7.31 -0.66
CA ASN A 204 16.23 -8.39 -1.48
C ASN A 204 16.55 -9.62 -0.62
N GLU A 205 17.12 -9.43 0.56
CA GLU A 205 17.41 -10.53 1.48
C GLU A 205 16.12 -11.15 1.99
N LEU A 206 15.17 -10.33 2.46
CA LEU A 206 13.84 -10.76 2.92
C LEU A 206 13.09 -11.56 1.85
N SER A 207 13.18 -11.16 0.59
CA SER A 207 12.52 -11.83 -0.53
C SER A 207 12.92 -13.30 -0.68
N LYS A 208 14.13 -13.68 -0.25
CA LYS A 208 14.61 -15.07 -0.32
C LYS A 208 13.85 -15.99 0.64
N TYR A 209 13.32 -15.44 1.73
CA TYR A 209 12.57 -16.16 2.76
C TYR A 209 11.06 -16.10 2.55
N THR A 210 10.59 -15.30 1.59
CA THR A 210 9.17 -15.21 1.24
C THR A 210 8.76 -16.36 0.32
N MET A 211 7.58 -16.94 0.53
CA MET A 211 7.05 -18.02 -0.30
C MET A 211 6.89 -17.59 -1.76
N LYS A 212 7.04 -18.56 -2.67
CA LYS A 212 6.68 -18.34 -4.07
C LYS A 212 5.17 -18.31 -4.23
N ARG A 213 4.74 -17.68 -5.31
CA ARG A 213 3.31 -17.48 -5.61
C ARG A 213 2.54 -18.79 -5.82
N GLU A 214 3.26 -19.87 -6.21
CA GLU A 214 2.69 -21.20 -6.44
C GLU A 214 2.69 -22.10 -5.19
N GLN A 215 3.27 -21.66 -4.09
CA GLN A 215 3.29 -22.34 -2.80
C GLN A 215 2.13 -21.88 -1.91
#